data_eb2ded2fdcc23c52e216da14ffd45b72
#
_entry.id   eb2ded2fdcc23c52e216da14ffd45b72
#
_cell.length_a   1.000
_cell.length_b   1.000
_cell.length_c   1.000
_cell.angle_alpha   90.00
_cell.angle_beta   90.00
_cell.angle_gamma   90.00
#
_symmetry.space_group_name_H-M   'P 1'
#
loop_
_entity.id
_entity.type
_entity.pdbx_description
1 polymer ?
#
loop_
_entity_poly.entity_id
_entity_poly.type
_entity_poly.pdbx_seq_one_letter_code
_entity_poly.pdbx_strand_id
1 'polypeptide(L)'
;MADSTFTIFYSWQSDLPNSTTRGLIESSIEAAVRSLRNTVSVYADRDTQGVTGSPDIVQTIFSKIDECDVFVADVTSVATYHPLDKDGNETDRLKATPNANVMIELGYATQVVGWDNIICIMNDDYNHDGEIPFDIEHHRLTHFSLIGKEKAEVRKQLRDIVADTVMNVMENGKRVQPQFSNISIGSWNGETKAVSKNLMPYNVHASGPAKAVKEVMLDTVRMLLENIQTAKVRNTDELPPAEKIVPEQEDTQNKKIITKDCIELTPLSSKTLFDFNKWSPVIVLEKEKNVTIEKIMTYLGIEVGMEIFDFGGLKCKFSMVPGFESEYDGTTEEKQKHDDYVEMVATLARIQMLEAYLKTFDGLILLPLAAQNESSVSDSDITISIQIENSTAEAIYPTVELICDDLKGVEGYIYEDGLVEIILAQNETVDIKNSRDDRFWDMEDQRSERDAMLRGGINGQPRYTEEDYVRELSKYIASPEVGTTDVFSFHIPSLHAKESKWLSSMIILRPLKETIQLSYSIKSSSSNGDLAGTLELTV
;
A
#
# COMPACT_ATOMS: atom_id res chain seq x y z
N MET A 1 -52.73 -6.94 2.87
CA MET A 1 -51.68 -5.98 3.18
C MET A 1 -51.13 -6.41 4.52
N ALA A 2 -49.88 -6.76 4.63
CA ALA A 2 -49.27 -7.08 5.92
C ALA A 2 -49.32 -5.78 6.75
N ASP A 3 -49.84 -5.86 7.98
CA ASP A 3 -49.80 -4.77 8.96
C ASP A 3 -48.32 -4.49 9.27
N SER A 4 -47.72 -3.55 8.55
CA SER A 4 -46.38 -3.09 8.87
C SER A 4 -46.42 -2.31 10.18
N THR A 5 -45.76 -2.81 11.20
CA THR A 5 -45.65 -2.12 12.49
C THR A 5 -44.60 -1.02 12.30
N PHE A 6 -44.96 0.20 12.67
CA PHE A 6 -44.08 1.37 12.61
C PHE A 6 -43.24 1.44 13.89
N THR A 7 -41.92 1.56 13.74
CA THR A 7 -40.99 1.47 14.87
C THR A 7 -40.30 2.78 15.18
N ILE A 8 -40.37 3.19 16.46
CA ILE A 8 -39.64 4.35 16.99
C ILE A 8 -38.49 3.82 17.84
N PHE A 9 -37.25 4.20 17.51
CA PHE A 9 -36.11 3.92 18.37
C PHE A 9 -35.76 5.14 19.21
N TYR A 10 -35.57 4.95 20.53
CA TYR A 10 -35.20 6.01 21.45
C TYR A 10 -33.80 5.83 22.00
N SER A 11 -32.89 6.71 21.58
CA SER A 11 -31.52 6.86 22.07
C SER A 11 -31.49 7.79 23.28
N TRP A 12 -31.07 7.29 24.43
CA TRP A 12 -31.18 7.97 25.71
C TRP A 12 -29.86 7.93 26.50
N GLN A 13 -29.75 8.77 27.52
CA GLN A 13 -28.61 8.84 28.43
C GLN A 13 -29.04 8.66 29.89
N SER A 14 -28.09 8.25 30.75
CA SER A 14 -28.28 8.03 32.20
C SER A 14 -27.56 9.05 33.09
N ASP A 15 -26.86 10.01 32.49
CA ASP A 15 -26.00 10.95 33.22
C ASP A 15 -26.79 12.03 33.95
N LEU A 16 -28.03 12.24 33.53
CA LEU A 16 -28.96 13.22 34.14
C LEU A 16 -30.14 12.54 34.85
N PRO A 17 -30.82 13.24 35.77
CA PRO A 17 -31.93 12.66 36.53
C PRO A 17 -33.03 12.12 35.64
N ASN A 18 -33.37 10.85 35.78
CA ASN A 18 -34.39 10.15 34.99
C ASN A 18 -35.73 10.88 34.95
N SER A 19 -36.13 11.54 36.06
CA SER A 19 -37.43 12.24 36.15
C SER A 19 -37.56 13.49 35.31
N THR A 20 -36.46 14.08 34.88
CA THR A 20 -36.42 15.35 34.13
C THR A 20 -35.90 15.19 32.69
N THR A 21 -35.38 14.02 32.33
CA THR A 21 -34.87 13.71 30.98
C THR A 21 -35.44 12.38 30.50
N ARG A 22 -34.69 11.27 30.59
CA ARG A 22 -35.01 9.95 30.05
C ARG A 22 -36.46 9.51 30.30
N GLY A 23 -36.89 9.45 31.55
CA GLY A 23 -38.24 8.95 31.92
C GLY A 23 -39.35 9.88 31.47
N LEU A 24 -39.12 11.19 31.39
CA LEU A 24 -40.09 12.14 30.84
C LEU A 24 -40.26 11.96 29.34
N ILE A 25 -39.15 11.88 28.60
CA ILE A 25 -39.16 11.67 27.14
C ILE A 25 -39.79 10.31 26.83
N GLU A 26 -39.35 9.23 27.50
CA GLU A 26 -39.90 7.90 27.34
C GLU A 26 -41.42 7.85 27.56
N SER A 27 -41.90 8.42 28.67
CA SER A 27 -43.34 8.47 28.96
C SER A 27 -44.14 9.30 27.93
N SER A 28 -43.47 10.27 27.27
CA SER A 28 -44.08 11.07 26.21
C SER A 28 -44.19 10.25 24.92
N ILE A 29 -43.14 9.49 24.55
CA ILE A 29 -43.13 8.57 23.41
C ILE A 29 -44.21 7.49 23.59
N GLU A 30 -44.26 6.85 24.76
CA GLU A 30 -45.33 5.87 25.06
C GLU A 30 -46.75 6.49 24.98
N ALA A 31 -46.91 7.73 25.41
CA ALA A 31 -48.19 8.42 25.28
C ALA A 31 -48.54 8.72 23.83
N ALA A 32 -47.56 9.07 22.97
CA ALA A 32 -47.71 9.22 21.53
C ALA A 32 -48.15 7.90 20.88
N VAL A 33 -47.44 6.80 21.16
CA VAL A 33 -47.80 5.45 20.70
C VAL A 33 -49.21 5.09 21.07
N ARG A 34 -49.63 5.36 22.31
CA ARG A 34 -51.02 5.13 22.76
C ARG A 34 -52.05 5.98 22.01
N SER A 35 -51.72 7.22 21.68
CA SER A 35 -52.63 8.10 20.94
C SER A 35 -52.83 7.67 19.48
N LEU A 36 -51.83 7.00 18.90
CA LEU A 36 -51.81 6.55 17.51
C LEU A 36 -52.42 5.14 17.29
N ARG A 37 -52.71 4.39 18.36
CA ARG A 37 -53.16 2.97 18.28
C ARG A 37 -54.35 2.70 17.37
N ASN A 38 -55.24 3.67 17.21
CA ASN A 38 -56.42 3.52 16.34
C ASN A 38 -56.15 3.88 14.88
N THR A 39 -54.97 4.44 14.59
CA THR A 39 -54.56 4.90 13.25
C THR A 39 -53.50 3.99 12.65
N VAL A 40 -52.55 3.51 13.48
CA VAL A 40 -51.41 2.71 13.03
C VAL A 40 -50.88 1.85 14.16
N SER A 41 -50.27 0.72 13.81
CA SER A 41 -49.51 -0.10 14.76
C SER A 41 -48.12 0.53 14.95
N VAL A 42 -47.87 1.13 16.11
CA VAL A 42 -46.58 1.78 16.46
C VAL A 42 -45.98 1.06 17.66
N TYR A 43 -44.69 0.78 17.59
CA TYR A 43 -43.90 0.20 18.66
C TYR A 43 -42.71 1.13 19.00
N ALA A 44 -42.48 1.36 20.28
CA ALA A 44 -41.29 2.06 20.75
C ALA A 44 -40.26 1.09 21.30
N ASP A 45 -39.06 1.14 20.77
CA ASP A 45 -37.93 0.32 21.18
C ASP A 45 -36.78 1.15 21.75
N ARG A 46 -35.88 0.52 22.48
CA ARG A 46 -34.74 1.15 23.10
C ARG A 46 -33.72 0.10 23.53
N ASP A 47 -32.47 0.47 23.60
CA ASP A 47 -31.35 -0.37 24.07
C ASP A 47 -31.43 -1.84 23.59
N THR A 48 -31.07 -2.80 24.44
CA THR A 48 -31.12 -4.24 24.15
C THR A 48 -32.43 -4.91 24.58
N GLN A 49 -33.49 -4.15 24.86
CA GLN A 49 -34.77 -4.70 25.29
C GLN A 49 -35.35 -5.68 24.24
N GLY A 50 -35.77 -6.85 24.71
CA GLY A 50 -36.38 -7.87 23.83
C GLY A 50 -35.40 -8.87 23.20
N VAL A 51 -34.07 -8.69 23.36
CA VAL A 51 -33.08 -9.63 22.85
C VAL A 51 -32.69 -10.63 23.95
N THR A 52 -32.69 -11.93 23.63
CA THR A 52 -32.35 -13.00 24.58
C THR A 52 -30.89 -13.39 24.46
N GLY A 53 -30.25 -13.81 25.58
CA GLY A 53 -28.86 -14.24 25.63
C GLY A 53 -27.89 -13.14 26.04
N SER A 54 -26.63 -13.25 25.60
CA SER A 54 -25.57 -12.25 25.79
C SER A 54 -25.13 -11.69 24.42
N PRO A 55 -25.98 -10.88 23.76
CA PRO A 55 -25.65 -10.30 22.48
C PRO A 55 -24.55 -9.23 22.61
N ASP A 56 -23.87 -8.94 21.51
CA ASP A 56 -23.12 -7.70 21.40
C ASP A 56 -24.09 -6.50 21.48
N ILE A 57 -23.96 -5.71 22.54
CA ILE A 57 -24.87 -4.61 22.84
C ILE A 57 -24.82 -3.56 21.73
N VAL A 58 -23.64 -3.22 21.24
CA VAL A 58 -23.45 -2.17 20.22
C VAL A 58 -24.05 -2.61 18.90
N GLN A 59 -23.76 -3.83 18.45
CA GLN A 59 -24.32 -4.39 17.23
C GLN A 59 -25.86 -4.47 17.28
N THR A 60 -26.40 -4.85 18.44
CA THR A 60 -27.86 -4.92 18.67
C THR A 60 -28.51 -3.54 18.54
N ILE A 61 -27.90 -2.50 19.13
CA ILE A 61 -28.40 -1.14 19.04
C ILE A 61 -28.40 -0.66 17.59
N PHE A 62 -27.30 -0.84 16.86
CA PHE A 62 -27.23 -0.43 15.45
C PHE A 62 -28.23 -1.17 14.58
N SER A 63 -28.42 -2.49 14.76
CA SER A 63 -29.47 -3.23 14.04
C SER A 63 -30.87 -2.69 14.29
N LYS A 64 -31.17 -2.27 15.52
CA LYS A 64 -32.47 -1.63 15.84
C LYS A 64 -32.63 -0.25 15.24
N ILE A 65 -31.52 0.52 15.11
CA ILE A 65 -31.54 1.81 14.41
C ILE A 65 -31.77 1.59 12.92
N ASP A 66 -31.18 0.56 12.31
CA ASP A 66 -31.40 0.20 10.89
C ASP A 66 -32.88 -0.14 10.61
N GLU A 67 -33.57 -0.74 11.57
CA GLU A 67 -34.95 -1.19 11.43
C GLU A 67 -35.99 -0.14 11.79
N CYS A 68 -35.61 0.97 12.48
CA CYS A 68 -36.57 1.95 12.94
C CYS A 68 -37.04 2.90 11.82
N ASP A 69 -38.28 3.39 11.96
CA ASP A 69 -38.90 4.35 11.05
C ASP A 69 -38.67 5.79 11.52
N VAL A 70 -38.60 5.99 12.84
CA VAL A 70 -38.31 7.28 13.49
C VAL A 70 -37.24 7.06 14.57
N PHE A 71 -36.23 7.91 14.57
CA PHE A 71 -35.20 7.94 15.60
C PHE A 71 -35.40 9.15 16.52
N VAL A 72 -35.43 8.93 17.83
CA VAL A 72 -35.52 9.98 18.84
C VAL A 72 -34.24 10.02 19.65
N ALA A 73 -33.56 11.17 19.71
CA ALA A 73 -32.30 11.35 20.44
C ALA A 73 -32.48 12.32 21.61
N ASP A 74 -32.09 11.93 22.83
CA ASP A 74 -31.91 12.84 23.96
C ASP A 74 -30.53 13.53 23.85
N VAL A 75 -30.53 14.70 23.21
CA VAL A 75 -29.32 15.53 23.02
C VAL A 75 -29.14 16.56 24.15
N THR A 76 -29.78 16.36 25.30
CA THR A 76 -29.57 17.19 26.49
C THR A 76 -28.12 17.19 26.91
N SER A 77 -27.56 18.37 27.17
CA SER A 77 -26.17 18.52 27.57
C SER A 77 -25.87 17.86 28.93
N VAL A 78 -24.91 16.99 29.00
CA VAL A 78 -24.49 16.27 30.22
C VAL A 78 -23.24 16.90 30.84
N ALA A 79 -22.47 17.67 30.07
CA ALA A 79 -21.28 18.36 30.53
C ALA A 79 -21.05 19.66 29.76
N THR A 80 -20.35 20.60 30.40
CA THR A 80 -19.82 21.82 29.78
C THR A 80 -18.31 21.91 30.00
N TYR A 81 -17.59 22.56 29.07
CA TYR A 81 -16.16 22.76 29.18
C TYR A 81 -15.72 24.02 28.44
N HIS A 82 -14.58 24.60 28.87
CA HIS A 82 -13.91 25.67 28.14
C HIS A 82 -12.87 25.06 27.18
N PRO A 83 -13.00 25.26 25.87
CA PRO A 83 -11.98 24.79 24.92
C PRO A 83 -10.65 25.52 25.14
N LEU A 84 -9.54 24.84 24.88
CA LEU A 84 -8.21 25.44 24.94
C LEU A 84 -7.89 26.19 23.63
N ASP A 85 -7.15 27.27 23.76
CA ASP A 85 -6.54 27.98 22.63
C ASP A 85 -5.27 27.24 22.13
N LYS A 86 -4.56 27.84 21.12
CA LYS A 86 -3.35 27.25 20.53
C LYS A 86 -2.17 27.18 21.52
N ASP A 87 -2.21 27.96 22.57
CA ASP A 87 -1.16 28.04 23.61
C ASP A 87 -1.51 27.16 24.83
N GLY A 88 -2.65 26.48 24.81
CA GLY A 88 -3.10 25.56 25.85
C GLY A 88 -3.85 26.26 27.01
N ASN A 89 -4.26 27.53 26.86
CA ASN A 89 -5.05 28.24 27.87
C ASN A 89 -6.54 28.06 27.60
N GLU A 90 -7.34 28.06 28.68
CA GLU A 90 -8.80 28.05 28.55
C GLU A 90 -9.30 29.32 27.89
N THR A 91 -10.24 29.17 26.95
CA THR A 91 -10.93 30.29 26.31
C THR A 91 -12.16 30.72 27.10
N ASP A 92 -12.65 31.92 26.87
CA ASP A 92 -13.92 32.41 27.47
C ASP A 92 -15.18 31.73 26.90
N ARG A 93 -15.04 30.89 25.85
CA ARG A 93 -16.14 30.13 25.26
C ARG A 93 -16.55 29.00 26.16
N LEU A 94 -17.82 28.81 26.37
CA LEU A 94 -18.36 27.63 27.06
C LEU A 94 -18.98 26.72 26.01
N LYS A 95 -18.53 25.48 25.94
CA LYS A 95 -19.13 24.45 25.11
C LYS A 95 -19.91 23.46 25.95
N ALA A 96 -21.06 23.04 25.41
CA ALA A 96 -21.91 22.02 25.99
C ALA A 96 -21.85 20.75 25.13
N THR A 97 -21.85 19.59 25.76
CA THR A 97 -21.81 18.31 25.05
C THR A 97 -22.89 17.36 25.55
N PRO A 98 -23.68 16.76 24.65
CA PRO A 98 -24.54 15.62 24.96
C PRO A 98 -23.72 14.38 25.32
N ASN A 99 -24.42 13.33 25.77
CA ASN A 99 -23.78 12.03 26.02
C ASN A 99 -23.15 11.46 24.74
N ALA A 100 -21.90 10.97 24.85
CA ALA A 100 -21.13 10.50 23.72
C ALA A 100 -21.78 9.31 22.99
N ASN A 101 -22.43 8.37 23.71
CA ASN A 101 -23.11 7.23 23.09
C ASN A 101 -24.29 7.68 22.25
N VAL A 102 -25.12 8.62 22.78
CA VAL A 102 -26.23 9.20 22.02
C VAL A 102 -25.72 9.89 20.76
N MET A 103 -24.56 10.58 20.83
CA MET A 103 -23.98 11.23 19.66
C MET A 103 -23.48 10.24 18.59
N ILE A 104 -22.92 9.10 19.00
CA ILE A 104 -22.51 8.03 18.08
C ILE A 104 -23.75 7.41 17.41
N GLU A 105 -24.77 7.09 18.18
CA GLU A 105 -26.03 6.53 17.69
C GLU A 105 -26.77 7.52 16.76
N LEU A 106 -26.81 8.81 17.11
CA LEU A 106 -27.37 9.87 16.27
C LEU A 106 -26.60 10.00 14.95
N GLY A 107 -25.27 10.04 15.00
CA GLY A 107 -24.44 10.09 13.80
C GLY A 107 -24.71 8.92 12.85
N TYR A 108 -24.87 7.71 13.37
CA TYR A 108 -25.27 6.54 12.60
C TYR A 108 -26.70 6.68 12.04
N ALA A 109 -27.65 7.09 12.87
CA ALA A 109 -29.05 7.29 12.47
C ALA A 109 -29.21 8.33 11.36
N THR A 110 -28.36 9.38 11.32
CA THR A 110 -28.41 10.38 10.22
C THR A 110 -28.16 9.76 8.86
N GLN A 111 -27.35 8.70 8.80
CA GLN A 111 -27.02 7.99 7.57
C GLN A 111 -28.12 7.02 7.14
N VAL A 112 -28.72 6.29 8.10
CA VAL A 112 -29.63 5.17 7.77
C VAL A 112 -31.11 5.54 7.87
N VAL A 113 -31.48 6.44 8.77
CA VAL A 113 -32.86 6.91 8.99
C VAL A 113 -33.12 8.23 8.24
N GLY A 114 -32.11 9.09 8.20
CA GLY A 114 -32.18 10.43 7.60
C GLY A 114 -32.77 11.50 8.51
N TRP A 115 -32.29 12.74 8.41
CA TRP A 115 -32.66 13.86 9.26
C TRP A 115 -34.15 14.15 9.28
N ASP A 116 -34.88 13.90 8.19
CA ASP A 116 -36.33 14.11 8.09
C ASP A 116 -37.12 13.20 9.04
N ASN A 117 -36.52 12.09 9.47
CA ASN A 117 -37.13 11.09 10.34
C ASN A 117 -36.51 11.07 11.76
N ILE A 118 -35.70 12.08 12.10
CA ILE A 118 -34.99 12.18 13.38
C ILE A 118 -35.62 13.32 14.23
N ILE A 119 -35.85 13.02 15.51
CA ILE A 119 -36.29 14.00 16.50
C ILE A 119 -35.17 14.16 17.54
N CYS A 120 -34.47 15.30 17.54
CA CYS A 120 -33.53 15.65 18.59
C CYS A 120 -34.29 16.44 19.70
N ILE A 121 -34.26 15.94 20.93
CA ILE A 121 -34.93 16.54 22.10
C ILE A 121 -33.87 17.04 23.08
N MET A 122 -34.00 18.29 23.53
CA MET A 122 -33.08 18.92 24.48
C MET A 122 -33.86 19.53 25.64
N ASN A 123 -33.42 19.22 26.87
CA ASN A 123 -33.88 19.91 28.05
C ASN A 123 -32.97 21.12 28.34
N ASP A 124 -33.50 22.32 28.13
CA ASP A 124 -32.76 23.58 28.30
C ASP A 124 -32.30 23.84 29.73
N ASP A 125 -32.95 23.21 30.72
CA ASP A 125 -32.56 23.34 32.14
C ASP A 125 -31.12 22.88 32.42
N TYR A 126 -30.50 22.12 31.50
CA TYR A 126 -29.13 21.58 31.63
C TYR A 126 -28.13 22.18 30.66
N ASN A 127 -28.53 23.07 29.75
CA ASN A 127 -27.63 23.59 28.73
C ASN A 127 -26.63 24.65 29.25
N HIS A 128 -26.95 25.35 30.33
CA HIS A 128 -26.12 26.38 30.96
C HIS A 128 -25.47 27.39 29.98
N ASP A 129 -26.19 27.80 28.94
CA ASP A 129 -25.75 28.72 27.89
C ASP A 129 -24.47 28.27 27.12
N GLY A 130 -24.12 27.01 27.19
CA GLY A 130 -23.01 26.44 26.43
C GLY A 130 -23.34 26.24 24.95
N GLU A 131 -22.35 26.49 24.10
CA GLU A 131 -22.46 26.20 22.65
C GLU A 131 -22.56 24.67 22.44
N ILE A 132 -23.65 24.22 21.82
CA ILE A 132 -23.84 22.82 21.44
C ILE A 132 -23.00 22.45 20.19
N PRO A 133 -22.78 21.15 19.88
CA PRO A 133 -22.07 20.73 18.68
C PRO A 133 -22.72 21.30 17.41
N PHE A 134 -21.88 21.86 16.53
CA PHE A 134 -22.23 22.50 15.28
C PHE A 134 -23.23 21.69 14.42
N ASP A 135 -22.95 20.39 14.27
CA ASP A 135 -23.76 19.50 13.42
C ASP A 135 -25.19 19.31 13.94
N ILE A 136 -25.44 19.54 15.23
CA ILE A 136 -26.80 19.51 15.82
C ILE A 136 -27.45 20.88 15.78
N GLU A 137 -26.68 21.94 16.01
CA GLU A 137 -27.18 23.33 16.10
C GLU A 137 -27.87 23.76 14.80
N HIS A 138 -27.42 23.27 13.65
CA HIS A 138 -28.02 23.61 12.35
C HIS A 138 -29.30 22.84 12.01
N HIS A 139 -29.71 21.91 12.87
CA HIS A 139 -30.95 21.19 12.72
C HIS A 139 -32.04 21.68 13.69
N ARG A 140 -33.31 21.40 13.36
CA ARG A 140 -34.41 21.75 14.22
C ARG A 140 -34.40 20.89 15.49
N LEU A 141 -34.09 21.52 16.64
CA LEU A 141 -34.20 20.88 17.95
C LEU A 141 -35.57 21.06 18.57
N THR A 142 -36.02 20.04 19.29
CA THR A 142 -37.20 20.10 20.13
C THR A 142 -36.78 20.46 21.56
N HIS A 143 -36.90 21.74 21.89
CA HIS A 143 -36.54 22.27 23.22
C HIS A 143 -37.68 22.12 24.19
N PHE A 144 -37.35 21.78 25.45
CA PHE A 144 -38.28 21.86 26.57
C PHE A 144 -37.55 22.28 27.84
N SER A 145 -38.34 22.82 28.81
CA SER A 145 -37.90 23.19 30.15
C SER A 145 -39.00 22.85 31.16
N LEU A 146 -38.59 22.41 32.33
CA LEU A 146 -39.49 22.16 33.48
C LEU A 146 -39.55 23.35 34.43
N ILE A 147 -38.71 24.36 34.25
CA ILE A 147 -38.73 25.56 35.10
C ILE A 147 -40.05 26.34 34.87
N GLY A 148 -40.83 26.42 35.94
CA GLY A 148 -42.10 27.15 35.91
C GLY A 148 -43.23 26.46 35.13
N LYS A 149 -43.08 25.19 34.75
CA LYS A 149 -44.10 24.42 34.02
C LYS A 149 -44.48 23.14 34.76
N GLU A 150 -45.72 22.74 34.58
CA GLU A 150 -46.19 21.46 35.09
C GLU A 150 -45.66 20.31 34.19
N LYS A 151 -45.08 19.30 34.81
CA LYS A 151 -44.52 18.13 34.12
C LYS A 151 -45.53 17.45 33.17
N ALA A 152 -46.81 17.43 33.52
CA ALA A 152 -47.87 16.87 32.68
C ALA A 152 -48.08 17.67 31.37
N GLU A 153 -47.89 18.98 31.43
CA GLU A 153 -47.97 19.87 30.26
C GLU A 153 -46.82 19.63 29.30
N VAL A 154 -45.58 19.60 29.82
CA VAL A 154 -44.37 19.29 29.02
C VAL A 154 -44.48 17.91 28.39
N ARG A 155 -44.92 16.90 29.14
CA ARG A 155 -45.15 15.55 28.62
C ARG A 155 -46.15 15.53 27.48
N LYS A 156 -47.24 16.33 27.60
CA LYS A 156 -48.25 16.46 26.53
C LYS A 156 -47.64 17.11 25.30
N GLN A 157 -46.88 18.18 25.45
CA GLN A 157 -46.19 18.86 24.35
C GLN A 157 -45.25 17.91 23.59
N LEU A 158 -44.38 17.18 24.28
CA LEU A 158 -43.48 16.22 23.67
C LEU A 158 -44.24 15.07 23.00
N ARG A 159 -45.30 14.54 23.63
CA ARG A 159 -46.20 13.56 23.04
C ARG A 159 -46.73 14.01 21.68
N ASP A 160 -47.26 15.24 21.61
CA ASP A 160 -47.90 15.78 20.42
C ASP A 160 -46.86 15.93 19.29
N ILE A 161 -45.65 16.42 19.60
CA ILE A 161 -44.54 16.52 18.64
C ILE A 161 -44.13 15.14 18.08
N VAL A 162 -43.99 14.14 18.96
CA VAL A 162 -43.64 12.76 18.51
C VAL A 162 -44.76 12.18 17.65
N ALA A 163 -46.03 12.35 18.05
CA ALA A 163 -47.16 11.83 17.30
C ALA A 163 -47.31 12.52 15.91
N ASP A 164 -47.14 13.83 15.85
CA ASP A 164 -47.17 14.58 14.59
C ASP A 164 -46.04 14.18 13.67
N THR A 165 -44.83 13.97 14.22
CA THR A 165 -43.68 13.50 13.42
C THR A 165 -43.94 12.10 12.87
N VAL A 166 -44.43 11.17 13.69
CA VAL A 166 -44.77 9.80 13.24
C VAL A 166 -45.77 9.84 12.10
N MET A 167 -46.84 10.65 12.24
CA MET A 167 -47.85 10.79 11.19
C MET A 167 -47.28 11.38 9.91
N ASN A 168 -46.44 12.42 10.04
CA ASN A 168 -45.76 13.03 8.87
C ASN A 168 -44.82 12.06 8.16
N VAL A 169 -44.04 11.30 8.92
CA VAL A 169 -43.13 10.28 8.35
C VAL A 169 -43.91 9.15 7.67
N MET A 170 -45.05 8.75 8.24
CA MET A 170 -45.93 7.77 7.60
C MET A 170 -46.52 8.24 6.27
N GLU A 171 -46.91 9.51 6.19
CA GLU A 171 -47.52 10.08 5.00
C GLU A 171 -46.51 10.49 3.94
N ASN A 172 -45.37 11.01 4.35
CA ASN A 172 -44.39 11.66 3.48
C ASN A 172 -42.97 11.15 3.64
N GLY A 173 -42.70 10.36 4.68
CA GLY A 173 -41.34 9.87 5.01
C GLY A 173 -40.81 8.96 3.92
N LYS A 174 -39.73 9.40 3.32
CA LYS A 174 -38.90 8.50 2.51
C LYS A 174 -37.92 7.86 3.47
N ARG A 175 -38.07 6.56 3.76
CA ARG A 175 -36.92 5.81 4.26
C ARG A 175 -35.76 6.10 3.33
N VAL A 176 -34.63 6.45 3.89
CA VAL A 176 -33.38 6.35 3.12
C VAL A 176 -33.35 4.91 2.65
N GLN A 177 -33.56 4.68 1.36
CA GLN A 177 -33.43 3.33 0.80
C GLN A 177 -32.04 2.85 1.22
N PRO A 178 -31.90 1.66 1.82
CA PRO A 178 -30.58 1.15 2.11
C PRO A 178 -29.76 1.25 0.83
N GLN A 179 -28.79 2.16 0.86
CA GLN A 179 -27.91 2.34 -0.28
C GLN A 179 -26.91 1.19 -0.17
N PHE A 180 -27.10 0.19 -1.00
CA PHE A 180 -26.13 -0.88 -1.12
C PHE A 180 -24.86 -0.34 -1.77
N SER A 181 -23.74 -0.87 -1.34
CA SER A 181 -22.49 -0.60 -2.02
C SER A 181 -22.55 -1.13 -3.46
N ASN A 182 -21.95 -0.40 -4.37
CA ASN A 182 -21.77 -0.82 -5.75
C ASN A 182 -20.26 -0.85 -6.03
N ILE A 183 -19.69 -2.03 -5.91
CA ILE A 183 -18.26 -2.24 -6.10
C ILE A 183 -18.03 -2.82 -7.49
N SER A 184 -17.15 -2.19 -8.25
CA SER A 184 -16.69 -2.66 -9.56
C SER A 184 -15.21 -3.00 -9.51
N ILE A 185 -14.78 -3.90 -10.38
CA ILE A 185 -13.37 -4.29 -10.57
C ILE A 185 -12.87 -3.70 -11.88
N GLY A 186 -11.64 -3.19 -11.87
CA GLY A 186 -10.96 -2.69 -13.04
C GLY A 186 -9.44 -2.78 -12.91
N SER A 187 -8.72 -2.33 -13.93
CA SER A 187 -7.27 -2.22 -13.87
C SER A 187 -6.82 -1.01 -13.08
N TRP A 188 -5.83 -1.21 -12.24
CA TRP A 188 -5.16 -0.15 -11.50
C TRP A 188 -4.07 0.50 -12.35
N ASN A 189 -4.07 1.81 -12.40
CA ASN A 189 -2.93 2.59 -12.90
C ASN A 189 -2.22 3.25 -11.72
N GLY A 190 -1.01 2.80 -11.40
CA GLY A 190 -0.22 3.30 -10.28
C GLY A 190 0.20 4.76 -10.45
N GLU A 191 0.46 5.21 -11.69
CA GLU A 191 0.88 6.58 -11.99
C GLU A 191 -0.25 7.58 -11.72
N THR A 192 -1.45 7.29 -12.21
CA THR A 192 -2.61 8.20 -12.06
C THR A 192 -3.45 7.91 -10.81
N LYS A 193 -3.19 6.82 -10.11
CA LYS A 193 -3.98 6.30 -8.98
C LYS A 193 -5.46 6.15 -9.31
N ALA A 194 -5.74 5.78 -10.55
CA ALA A 194 -7.08 5.64 -11.10
C ALA A 194 -7.39 4.20 -11.49
N VAL A 195 -8.68 3.87 -11.49
CA VAL A 195 -9.19 2.59 -11.97
C VAL A 195 -9.76 2.76 -13.38
N SER A 196 -9.31 1.91 -14.29
CA SER A 196 -9.89 1.79 -15.62
C SER A 196 -10.83 0.60 -15.67
N LYS A 197 -12.06 0.80 -16.21
CA LYS A 197 -13.01 -0.31 -16.44
C LYS A 197 -12.51 -1.31 -17.49
N ASN A 198 -11.68 -0.84 -18.42
CA ASN A 198 -11.02 -1.73 -19.37
C ASN A 198 -9.78 -2.31 -18.73
N LEU A 199 -9.59 -3.61 -18.86
CA LEU A 199 -8.38 -4.26 -18.36
C LEU A 199 -7.17 -3.76 -19.16
N MET A 200 -6.16 -3.31 -18.43
CA MET A 200 -4.91 -2.81 -18.97
C MET A 200 -3.74 -3.54 -18.32
N PRO A 201 -2.96 -4.30 -19.11
CA PRO A 201 -1.76 -4.94 -18.60
C PRO A 201 -0.73 -3.91 -18.12
N TYR A 202 -0.03 -4.24 -17.06
CA TYR A 202 1.13 -3.47 -16.63
C TYR A 202 2.36 -3.90 -17.44
N ASN A 203 2.91 -2.96 -18.19
CA ASN A 203 4.12 -3.21 -18.96
C ASN A 203 5.35 -2.81 -18.13
N VAL A 204 6.04 -3.81 -17.57
CA VAL A 204 7.23 -3.59 -16.74
C VAL A 204 8.35 -2.85 -17.47
N HIS A 205 8.55 -3.11 -18.77
CA HIS A 205 9.61 -2.46 -19.58
C HIS A 205 9.32 -0.99 -19.86
N ALA A 206 8.04 -0.64 -19.98
CA ALA A 206 7.59 0.73 -20.25
C ALA A 206 7.24 1.51 -18.98
N SER A 207 7.29 0.87 -17.82
CA SER A 207 6.91 1.48 -16.54
C SER A 207 7.81 2.67 -16.17
N GLY A 208 7.22 3.65 -15.50
CA GLY A 208 7.94 4.80 -14.95
C GLY A 208 9.09 4.37 -14.02
N PRO A 209 8.83 3.48 -13.03
CA PRO A 209 9.87 2.98 -12.13
C PRO A 209 11.06 2.32 -12.85
N ALA A 210 10.83 1.40 -13.80
CA ALA A 210 11.91 0.73 -14.52
C ALA A 210 12.78 1.72 -15.32
N LYS A 211 12.14 2.67 -16.01
CA LYS A 211 12.85 3.72 -16.76
C LYS A 211 13.66 4.62 -15.83
N ALA A 212 13.08 5.04 -14.71
CA ALA A 212 13.74 5.91 -13.75
C ALA A 212 14.97 5.24 -13.13
N VAL A 213 14.88 3.97 -12.70
CA VAL A 213 16.02 3.21 -12.18
C VAL A 213 17.11 3.09 -13.23
N LYS A 214 16.76 2.71 -14.46
CA LYS A 214 17.73 2.59 -15.56
C LYS A 214 18.44 3.91 -15.87
N GLU A 215 17.70 5.02 -15.92
CA GLU A 215 18.27 6.36 -16.19
C GLU A 215 19.23 6.80 -15.10
N VAL A 216 18.89 6.60 -13.83
CA VAL A 216 19.80 6.90 -12.71
C VAL A 216 21.10 6.09 -12.82
N MET A 217 21.02 4.80 -13.15
CA MET A 217 22.21 3.96 -13.36
C MET A 217 23.04 4.44 -14.55
N LEU A 218 22.40 4.82 -15.66
CA LEU A 218 23.09 5.35 -16.84
C LEU A 218 23.78 6.70 -16.55
N ASP A 219 23.12 7.60 -15.82
CA ASP A 219 23.73 8.87 -15.40
C ASP A 219 24.92 8.66 -14.47
N THR A 220 24.84 7.69 -13.58
CA THR A 220 25.96 7.29 -12.73
C THR A 220 27.14 6.80 -13.56
N VAL A 221 26.90 5.94 -14.56
CA VAL A 221 27.96 5.47 -15.47
C VAL A 221 28.58 6.64 -16.25
N ARG A 222 27.75 7.58 -16.75
CA ARG A 222 28.26 8.80 -17.46
C ARG A 222 29.19 9.61 -16.56
N MET A 223 28.75 9.90 -15.33
CA MET A 223 29.52 10.67 -14.37
C MET A 223 30.85 9.97 -14.02
N LEU A 224 30.80 8.67 -13.72
CA LEU A 224 32.01 7.91 -13.39
C LEU A 224 32.97 7.83 -14.57
N LEU A 225 32.47 7.65 -15.80
CA LEU A 225 33.28 7.63 -17.01
C LEU A 225 34.00 8.98 -17.23
N GLU A 226 33.30 10.10 -17.02
CA GLU A 226 33.91 11.45 -17.10
C GLU A 226 35.02 11.62 -16.06
N ASN A 227 34.79 11.18 -14.82
CA ASN A 227 35.80 11.22 -13.77
C ASN A 227 37.04 10.39 -14.16
N ILE A 228 36.83 9.15 -14.65
CA ILE A 228 37.90 8.23 -15.07
C ILE A 228 38.73 8.85 -16.21
N GLN A 229 38.07 9.44 -17.23
CA GLN A 229 38.73 10.06 -18.38
C GLN A 229 39.52 11.33 -18.01
N THR A 230 39.08 12.08 -17.03
CA THR A 230 39.71 13.35 -16.59
C THR A 230 40.77 13.16 -15.52
N ALA A 231 40.81 11.99 -14.89
CA ALA A 231 41.76 11.69 -13.81
C ALA A 231 43.24 11.72 -14.30
N LYS A 232 44.08 12.43 -13.56
CA LYS A 232 45.52 12.51 -13.85
C LYS A 232 46.29 11.47 -13.07
N VAL A 233 46.79 10.46 -13.77
CA VAL A 233 47.63 9.39 -13.20
C VAL A 233 49.08 9.57 -13.57
N ARG A 234 50.00 8.95 -12.82
CA ARG A 234 51.43 8.97 -13.13
C ARG A 234 51.70 8.23 -14.43
N ASN A 235 52.62 8.72 -15.23
CA ASN A 235 53.04 8.02 -16.46
C ASN A 235 53.78 6.71 -16.11
N THR A 236 53.26 5.58 -16.58
CA THR A 236 53.84 4.28 -16.32
C THR A 236 55.21 4.05 -17.02
N ASP A 237 55.55 4.87 -18.06
CA ASP A 237 56.84 4.81 -18.74
C ASP A 237 58.00 5.41 -17.88
N GLU A 238 57.68 6.20 -16.85
CA GLU A 238 58.63 6.80 -15.94
C GLU A 238 58.92 5.92 -14.71
N LEU A 239 58.26 4.76 -14.57
CA LEU A 239 58.47 3.84 -13.45
C LEU A 239 59.73 2.99 -13.65
N PRO A 240 60.45 2.61 -12.55
CA PRO A 240 61.65 1.81 -12.65
C PRO A 240 61.42 0.44 -13.33
N PRO A 241 62.41 -0.08 -14.11
CA PRO A 241 62.25 -1.29 -14.93
C PRO A 241 61.93 -2.58 -14.18
N ALA A 242 62.12 -2.62 -12.86
CA ALA A 242 61.85 -3.79 -12.02
C ALA A 242 60.38 -4.14 -11.83
N GLU A 243 59.47 -3.35 -12.36
CA GLU A 243 58.01 -3.45 -12.11
C GLU A 243 57.20 -3.95 -13.32
N LYS A 244 57.88 -4.33 -14.44
CA LYS A 244 57.21 -4.91 -15.62
C LYS A 244 57.06 -6.43 -15.46
N ILE A 245 55.91 -6.88 -14.98
CA ILE A 245 55.52 -8.29 -14.98
C ILE A 245 54.75 -8.55 -16.28
N VAL A 246 55.28 -9.42 -17.12
CA VAL A 246 54.63 -9.93 -18.35
C VAL A 246 53.67 -11.06 -17.95
N PRO A 247 52.38 -11.04 -18.33
CA PRO A 247 51.50 -12.15 -18.05
C PRO A 247 51.88 -13.39 -18.85
N GLU A 248 52.10 -14.51 -18.19
CA GLU A 248 52.24 -15.83 -18.84
C GLU A 248 50.89 -16.39 -19.28
N GLN A 249 50.92 -17.17 -20.36
CA GLN A 249 49.78 -17.68 -21.12
C GLN A 249 48.80 -18.56 -20.30
N GLU A 250 47.55 -18.49 -20.66
CA GLU A 250 46.38 -19.17 -20.11
C GLU A 250 46.55 -20.70 -19.98
N ASP A 251 46.22 -21.23 -18.80
CA ASP A 251 45.95 -22.64 -18.59
C ASP A 251 44.47 -22.86 -18.27
N THR A 252 43.81 -23.60 -19.16
CA THR A 252 42.36 -23.70 -19.29
C THR A 252 41.70 -24.78 -18.42
N GLN A 253 41.96 -24.82 -17.13
CA GLN A 253 41.20 -25.72 -16.26
C GLN A 253 40.93 -25.09 -14.88
N ASN A 254 39.82 -24.39 -14.74
CA ASN A 254 39.16 -24.23 -13.44
C ASN A 254 37.69 -23.93 -13.57
N LYS A 255 36.95 -24.56 -12.67
CA LYS A 255 35.47 -24.63 -12.58
C LYS A 255 34.78 -23.32 -12.84
N LYS A 256 33.94 -23.35 -13.86
CA LYS A 256 32.95 -22.37 -14.21
C LYS A 256 31.86 -22.29 -13.13
N ILE A 257 31.68 -21.15 -12.53
CA ILE A 257 30.35 -20.70 -12.13
C ILE A 257 29.86 -19.93 -13.34
N ILE A 258 29.03 -20.55 -14.15
CA ILE A 258 28.62 -20.02 -15.44
C ILE A 258 27.13 -20.11 -15.55
N THR A 259 26.55 -18.99 -15.78
CA THR A 259 25.41 -18.89 -16.66
C THR A 259 25.93 -18.52 -18.05
N LYS A 260 25.44 -19.24 -19.04
CA LYS A 260 25.91 -19.27 -20.42
C LYS A 260 25.60 -17.98 -21.11
N ASP A 261 25.81 -16.89 -21.02
CA ASP A 261 25.59 -15.62 -21.76
C ASP A 261 25.31 -14.36 -20.92
N CYS A 262 25.23 -14.46 -19.58
CA CYS A 262 24.99 -13.30 -18.74
C CYS A 262 25.92 -13.26 -17.53
N ILE A 263 26.54 -12.12 -17.33
CA ILE A 263 27.21 -11.67 -16.10
C ILE A 263 28.31 -12.62 -15.62
N GLU A 264 29.43 -12.69 -16.30
CA GLU A 264 30.69 -13.02 -15.65
C GLU A 264 31.05 -11.81 -14.73
N LEU A 265 30.50 -11.80 -13.51
CA LEU A 265 31.11 -11.09 -12.39
C LEU A 265 32.40 -11.90 -12.03
N THR A 266 33.39 -11.84 -12.88
CA THR A 266 34.71 -12.29 -12.48
C THR A 266 35.24 -11.24 -11.51
N PRO A 267 35.52 -11.60 -10.25
CA PRO A 267 36.40 -10.77 -9.45
C PRO A 267 37.65 -10.55 -10.30
N LEU A 268 38.23 -9.35 -10.28
CA LEU A 268 39.52 -9.01 -10.87
C LEU A 268 40.45 -10.22 -10.68
N SER A 269 40.47 -11.07 -11.70
CA SER A 269 40.86 -12.44 -11.51
C SER A 269 42.34 -12.53 -11.41
N SER A 270 42.69 -12.92 -10.31
CA SER A 270 43.90 -13.50 -9.91
C SER A 270 44.12 -14.88 -10.50
N LYS A 271 44.78 -14.97 -11.62
CA LYS A 271 45.64 -16.08 -11.90
C LYS A 271 47.07 -15.64 -12.25
N THR A 272 47.53 -14.62 -11.59
CA THR A 272 48.96 -14.50 -11.32
C THR A 272 49.20 -15.18 -10.00
N LEU A 273 50.23 -16.01 -9.91
CA LEU A 273 50.76 -16.55 -8.65
C LEU A 273 51.08 -15.34 -7.75
N PHE A 274 50.12 -14.93 -6.94
CA PHE A 274 50.29 -13.85 -5.98
C PHE A 274 51.16 -14.37 -4.85
N ASP A 275 52.36 -13.84 -4.75
CA ASP A 275 53.05 -13.82 -3.47
C ASP A 275 52.27 -12.83 -2.59
N PHE A 276 51.37 -13.34 -1.73
CA PHE A 276 50.42 -12.61 -0.92
C PHE A 276 51.03 -11.53 0.01
N ASN A 277 52.33 -11.41 -0.01
CA ASN A 277 53.09 -10.39 0.72
C ASN A 277 53.73 -9.33 -0.18
N LYS A 278 53.50 -9.36 -1.49
CA LYS A 278 54.06 -8.38 -2.43
C LYS A 278 53.01 -7.44 -3.00
N TRP A 279 53.43 -6.21 -3.17
CA TRP A 279 52.71 -5.21 -3.94
C TRP A 279 52.73 -5.58 -5.43
N SER A 280 51.57 -5.70 -6.05
CA SER A 280 51.42 -5.99 -7.48
C SER A 280 50.73 -4.83 -8.19
N PRO A 281 51.10 -4.46 -9.43
CA PRO A 281 50.39 -3.44 -10.19
C PRO A 281 48.93 -3.82 -10.37
N VAL A 282 48.04 -2.82 -10.31
CA VAL A 282 46.63 -3.00 -10.65
C VAL A 282 46.50 -2.98 -12.17
N ILE A 283 46.05 -4.08 -12.76
CA ILE A 283 45.84 -4.21 -14.21
C ILE A 283 44.46 -4.81 -14.48
N VAL A 284 43.81 -4.38 -15.58
CA VAL A 284 42.60 -4.99 -16.11
C VAL A 284 42.94 -5.95 -17.23
N LEU A 285 42.39 -7.15 -17.19
CA LEU A 285 42.66 -8.16 -18.23
C LEU A 285 42.03 -7.74 -19.57
N GLU A 286 42.65 -8.13 -20.69
CA GLU A 286 42.18 -7.76 -22.04
C GLU A 286 40.73 -8.21 -22.32
N LYS A 287 40.34 -9.38 -21.80
CA LYS A 287 38.96 -9.85 -21.89
C LYS A 287 37.97 -8.89 -21.16
N GLU A 288 38.33 -8.44 -19.96
CA GLU A 288 37.53 -7.52 -19.15
C GLU A 288 37.47 -6.13 -19.79
N LYS A 289 38.56 -5.64 -20.37
CA LYS A 289 38.58 -4.39 -21.14
C LYS A 289 37.58 -4.42 -22.29
N ASN A 290 37.61 -5.48 -23.10
CA ASN A 290 36.74 -5.65 -24.24
C ASN A 290 35.27 -5.68 -23.84
N VAL A 291 34.93 -6.45 -22.77
CA VAL A 291 33.56 -6.49 -22.21
C VAL A 291 33.12 -5.14 -21.70
N THR A 292 33.99 -4.41 -21.02
CA THR A 292 33.65 -3.06 -20.49
C THR A 292 33.42 -2.06 -21.62
N ILE A 293 34.27 -2.05 -22.65
CA ILE A 293 34.12 -1.20 -23.86
C ILE A 293 32.78 -1.50 -24.56
N GLU A 294 32.49 -2.79 -24.79
CA GLU A 294 31.25 -3.22 -25.43
C GLU A 294 30.01 -2.76 -24.64
N LYS A 295 30.03 -2.89 -23.32
CA LYS A 295 28.94 -2.43 -22.45
C LYS A 295 28.75 -0.90 -22.50
N ILE A 296 29.85 -0.14 -22.41
CA ILE A 296 29.79 1.33 -22.50
C ILE A 296 29.21 1.74 -23.85
N MET A 297 29.66 1.13 -24.93
CA MET A 297 29.13 1.39 -26.28
C MET A 297 27.64 1.03 -26.38
N THR A 298 27.25 -0.13 -25.84
CA THR A 298 25.86 -0.62 -25.89
C THR A 298 24.92 0.30 -25.14
N TYR A 299 25.29 0.74 -23.93
CA TYR A 299 24.39 1.49 -23.05
C TYR A 299 24.47 3.01 -23.23
N LEU A 300 25.63 3.55 -23.54
CA LEU A 300 25.83 4.99 -23.67
C LEU A 300 26.03 5.46 -25.11
N GLY A 301 26.38 4.57 -26.06
CA GLY A 301 26.76 4.94 -27.42
C GLY A 301 28.08 5.70 -27.51
N ILE A 302 28.95 5.56 -26.50
CA ILE A 302 30.22 6.30 -26.38
C ILE A 302 31.38 5.34 -26.70
N GLU A 303 32.26 5.76 -27.63
CA GLU A 303 33.52 5.09 -27.85
C GLU A 303 34.54 5.52 -26.77
N VAL A 304 35.23 4.58 -26.18
CA VAL A 304 36.25 4.83 -25.14
C VAL A 304 37.58 4.23 -25.54
N GLY A 305 38.67 4.92 -25.21
CA GLY A 305 40.03 4.44 -25.47
C GLY A 305 40.57 3.58 -24.32
N MET A 306 41.81 3.15 -24.46
CA MET A 306 42.48 2.31 -23.46
C MET A 306 42.91 3.09 -22.20
N GLU A 307 42.88 4.40 -22.23
CA GLU A 307 43.24 5.29 -21.11
C GLU A 307 42.35 5.11 -19.87
N ILE A 308 41.12 4.61 -20.04
CA ILE A 308 40.24 4.33 -18.91
C ILE A 308 40.72 3.20 -18.01
N PHE A 309 41.61 2.33 -18.53
CA PHE A 309 42.19 1.18 -17.84
C PHE A 309 43.59 1.44 -17.30
N ASP A 310 44.12 2.65 -17.50
CA ASP A 310 45.43 3.05 -16.97
C ASP A 310 45.26 3.69 -15.59
N PHE A 311 45.71 2.99 -14.56
CA PHE A 311 45.69 3.45 -13.17
C PHE A 311 47.07 3.97 -12.71
N GLY A 312 47.97 4.28 -13.65
CA GLY A 312 49.28 4.82 -13.34
C GLY A 312 50.14 3.84 -12.52
N GLY A 313 50.69 4.33 -11.43
CA GLY A 313 51.52 3.54 -10.53
C GLY A 313 50.79 2.83 -9.40
N LEU A 314 49.47 2.66 -9.49
CA LEU A 314 48.66 2.03 -8.43
C LEU A 314 49.05 0.56 -8.27
N LYS A 315 49.30 0.16 -7.02
CA LYS A 315 49.58 -1.19 -6.61
C LYS A 315 48.57 -1.70 -5.60
N CYS A 316 48.33 -3.00 -5.62
CA CYS A 316 47.46 -3.68 -4.67
C CYS A 316 48.22 -4.78 -3.94
N LYS A 317 47.97 -4.93 -2.66
CA LYS A 317 48.40 -6.05 -1.84
C LYS A 317 47.18 -6.80 -1.33
N PHE A 318 46.99 -8.01 -1.78
CA PHE A 318 45.85 -8.82 -1.42
C PHE A 318 45.93 -9.33 0.02
N SER A 319 44.83 -9.23 0.77
CA SER A 319 44.63 -9.90 2.06
C SER A 319 43.93 -11.23 1.85
N MET A 320 44.48 -12.34 2.37
CA MET A 320 43.80 -13.65 2.42
C MET A 320 43.02 -13.87 3.70
N VAL A 321 43.00 -12.91 4.62
CA VAL A 321 42.31 -13.03 5.88
C VAL A 321 40.87 -12.53 5.65
N PRO A 322 39.84 -13.38 5.88
CA PRO A 322 38.46 -12.93 5.80
C PRO A 322 38.22 -11.72 6.70
N GLY A 323 37.62 -10.65 6.16
CA GLY A 323 37.36 -9.42 6.89
C GLY A 323 38.48 -8.37 6.86
N PHE A 324 39.61 -8.64 6.17
CA PHE A 324 40.66 -7.63 5.93
C PHE A 324 40.61 -7.19 4.47
N GLU A 325 40.53 -5.89 4.27
CA GLU A 325 40.54 -5.27 2.94
C GLU A 325 41.90 -5.38 2.26
N SER A 326 41.90 -5.39 0.91
CA SER A 326 43.13 -5.27 0.13
C SER A 326 43.69 -3.86 0.33
N GLU A 327 45.02 -3.78 0.54
CA GLU A 327 45.70 -2.50 0.68
C GLU A 327 46.07 -1.96 -0.71
N TYR A 328 45.86 -0.67 -0.93
CA TYR A 328 46.27 0.00 -2.16
C TYR A 328 47.34 1.06 -1.87
N ASP A 329 48.40 1.04 -2.68
CA ASP A 329 49.49 2.03 -2.68
C ASP A 329 49.50 2.77 -4.01
N GLY A 330 49.37 4.09 -3.94
CA GLY A 330 49.28 4.98 -5.08
C GLY A 330 48.89 6.39 -4.67
N THR A 331 48.83 7.32 -5.63
CA THR A 331 48.31 8.68 -5.35
C THR A 331 46.82 8.64 -5.07
N THR A 332 46.29 9.72 -4.48
CA THR A 332 44.84 9.82 -4.23
C THR A 332 44.04 9.77 -5.52
N GLU A 333 44.54 10.37 -6.59
CA GLU A 333 43.92 10.38 -7.92
C GLU A 333 43.92 9.00 -8.56
N GLU A 334 45.00 8.22 -8.41
CA GLU A 334 45.06 6.84 -8.91
C GLU A 334 44.07 5.93 -8.19
N LYS A 335 44.00 6.05 -6.87
CA LYS A 335 43.01 5.30 -6.06
C LYS A 335 41.58 5.67 -6.44
N GLN A 336 41.29 6.97 -6.55
CA GLN A 336 39.96 7.43 -6.92
C GLN A 336 39.58 6.97 -8.34
N LYS A 337 40.49 7.06 -9.31
CA LYS A 337 40.23 6.54 -10.66
C LYS A 337 39.91 5.06 -10.67
N HIS A 338 40.62 4.27 -9.88
CA HIS A 338 40.36 2.84 -9.74
C HIS A 338 38.99 2.59 -9.08
N ASP A 339 38.67 3.30 -8.01
CA ASP A 339 37.39 3.17 -7.32
C ASP A 339 36.23 3.55 -8.25
N ASP A 340 36.36 4.65 -9.00
CA ASP A 340 35.38 5.08 -10.00
C ASP A 340 35.19 4.02 -11.11
N TYR A 341 36.30 3.39 -11.54
CA TYR A 341 36.25 2.31 -12.53
C TYR A 341 35.51 1.07 -11.98
N VAL A 342 35.82 0.64 -10.77
CA VAL A 342 35.16 -0.51 -10.13
C VAL A 342 33.67 -0.25 -9.97
N GLU A 343 33.30 0.96 -9.54
CA GLU A 343 31.90 1.37 -9.40
C GLU A 343 31.19 1.40 -10.76
N MET A 344 31.82 1.92 -11.79
CA MET A 344 31.28 1.95 -13.15
C MET A 344 31.00 0.54 -13.66
N VAL A 345 31.92 -0.40 -13.50
CA VAL A 345 31.74 -1.79 -13.93
C VAL A 345 30.63 -2.46 -13.13
N ALA A 346 30.55 -2.22 -11.82
CA ALA A 346 29.47 -2.72 -10.98
C ALA A 346 28.10 -2.15 -11.42
N THR A 347 28.03 -0.86 -11.75
CA THR A 347 26.79 -0.23 -12.22
C THR A 347 26.36 -0.77 -13.58
N LEU A 348 27.30 -1.01 -14.51
CA LEU A 348 27.02 -1.68 -15.80
C LEU A 348 26.48 -3.10 -15.60
N ALA A 349 26.99 -3.83 -14.63
CA ALA A 349 26.48 -5.15 -14.27
C ALA A 349 25.05 -5.08 -13.71
N ARG A 350 24.76 -4.06 -12.87
CA ARG A 350 23.39 -3.83 -12.35
C ARG A 350 22.39 -3.50 -13.45
N ILE A 351 22.78 -2.73 -14.46
CA ILE A 351 21.92 -2.48 -15.62
C ILE A 351 21.57 -3.80 -16.33
N GLN A 352 22.54 -4.68 -16.51
CA GLN A 352 22.28 -6.00 -17.11
C GLN A 352 21.35 -6.86 -16.24
N MET A 353 21.55 -6.84 -14.92
CA MET A 353 20.66 -7.54 -13.98
C MET A 353 19.24 -7.00 -14.04
N LEU A 354 19.07 -5.69 -14.11
CA LEU A 354 17.75 -5.09 -14.29
C LEU A 354 17.09 -5.56 -15.60
N GLU A 355 17.83 -5.56 -16.71
CA GLU A 355 17.31 -6.03 -18.00
C GLU A 355 16.95 -7.53 -17.99
N ALA A 356 17.78 -8.36 -17.38
CA ALA A 356 17.50 -9.78 -17.19
C ALA A 356 16.26 -10.00 -16.32
N TYR A 357 16.11 -9.20 -15.24
CA TYR A 357 14.93 -9.24 -14.39
C TYR A 357 13.65 -8.86 -15.14
N LEU A 358 13.69 -7.80 -15.94
CA LEU A 358 12.54 -7.40 -16.75
C LEU A 358 12.17 -8.47 -17.77
N LYS A 359 13.15 -9.17 -18.37
CA LYS A 359 12.92 -10.29 -19.29
C LYS A 359 12.16 -11.46 -18.65
N THR A 360 12.22 -11.62 -17.33
CA THR A 360 11.47 -12.67 -16.62
C THR A 360 9.97 -12.59 -16.93
N PHE A 361 9.47 -11.39 -17.24
CA PHE A 361 8.08 -11.12 -17.53
C PHE A 361 7.74 -11.09 -19.03
N ASP A 362 8.70 -11.42 -19.91
CA ASP A 362 8.46 -11.45 -21.35
C ASP A 362 7.43 -12.52 -21.71
N GLY A 363 6.45 -12.14 -22.52
CA GLY A 363 5.34 -13.02 -22.92
C GLY A 363 4.32 -13.29 -21.80
N LEU A 364 4.47 -12.65 -20.64
CA LEU A 364 3.51 -12.68 -19.55
C LEU A 364 2.69 -11.39 -19.50
N ILE A 365 1.48 -11.52 -19.01
CA ILE A 365 0.57 -10.41 -18.77
C ILE A 365 0.50 -10.17 -17.26
N LEU A 366 0.94 -9.02 -16.82
CA LEU A 366 0.81 -8.58 -15.43
C LEU A 366 -0.45 -7.73 -15.32
N LEU A 367 -1.40 -8.18 -14.52
CA LEU A 367 -2.70 -7.55 -14.40
C LEU A 367 -2.89 -6.96 -12.99
N PRO A 368 -2.62 -5.66 -12.80
CA PRO A 368 -2.92 -4.97 -11.56
C PRO A 368 -4.42 -4.69 -11.51
N LEU A 369 -5.09 -5.19 -10.49
CA LEU A 369 -6.52 -5.01 -10.30
C LEU A 369 -6.82 -4.12 -9.11
N ALA A 370 -7.92 -3.39 -9.18
CA ALA A 370 -8.44 -2.56 -8.12
C ALA A 370 -9.94 -2.69 -7.98
N ALA A 371 -10.42 -2.51 -6.77
CA ALA A 371 -11.82 -2.33 -6.47
C ALA A 371 -12.16 -0.85 -6.40
N GLN A 372 -13.29 -0.46 -6.98
CA GLN A 372 -13.83 0.88 -6.92
C GLN A 372 -15.24 0.85 -6.33
N ASN A 373 -15.47 1.58 -5.27
CA ASN A 373 -16.80 1.80 -4.73
C ASN A 373 -17.48 2.96 -5.45
N GLU A 374 -18.38 2.65 -6.37
CA GLU A 374 -19.12 3.66 -7.16
C GLU A 374 -20.31 4.27 -6.40
N SER A 375 -20.65 3.75 -5.20
CA SER A 375 -21.77 4.21 -4.38
C SER A 375 -21.42 5.40 -3.49
N SER A 376 -22.42 5.94 -2.79
CA SER A 376 -22.27 7.00 -1.78
C SER A 376 -22.13 6.45 -0.35
N VAL A 377 -22.12 5.12 -0.17
CA VAL A 377 -21.96 4.46 1.12
C VAL A 377 -20.62 3.71 1.18
N SER A 378 -20.01 3.71 2.35
CA SER A 378 -18.82 2.90 2.63
C SER A 378 -19.23 1.44 2.80
N ASP A 379 -18.29 0.55 2.50
CA ASP A 379 -18.44 -0.88 2.67
C ASP A 379 -17.27 -1.48 3.45
N SER A 380 -17.46 -2.65 4.03
CA SER A 380 -16.45 -3.33 4.84
C SER A 380 -16.51 -4.85 4.64
N ASP A 381 -15.45 -5.51 5.08
CA ASP A 381 -15.32 -6.97 5.00
C ASP A 381 -15.54 -7.51 3.57
N ILE A 382 -14.86 -6.86 2.61
CA ILE A 382 -15.05 -7.12 1.19
C ILE A 382 -14.12 -8.24 0.78
N THR A 383 -14.70 -9.35 0.28
CA THR A 383 -13.97 -10.46 -0.32
C THR A 383 -14.23 -10.49 -1.82
N ILE A 384 -13.16 -10.44 -2.60
CA ILE A 384 -13.19 -10.46 -4.06
C ILE A 384 -12.56 -11.77 -4.51
N SER A 385 -13.32 -12.62 -5.19
CA SER A 385 -12.81 -13.83 -5.83
C SER A 385 -12.77 -13.62 -7.33
N ILE A 386 -11.61 -13.88 -7.94
CA ILE A 386 -11.38 -13.76 -9.38
C ILE A 386 -11.01 -15.14 -9.91
N GLN A 387 -11.72 -15.62 -10.90
CA GLN A 387 -11.47 -16.88 -11.56
C GLN A 387 -11.07 -16.66 -13.01
N ILE A 388 -9.98 -17.30 -13.42
CA ILE A 388 -9.47 -17.27 -14.78
C ILE A 388 -10.08 -18.43 -15.57
N GLU A 389 -10.52 -18.16 -16.80
CA GLU A 389 -10.92 -19.23 -17.70
C GLU A 389 -9.69 -19.93 -18.28
N ASN A 390 -9.36 -21.11 -17.73
CA ASN A 390 -8.16 -21.91 -18.06
C ASN A 390 -8.00 -22.22 -19.55
N SER A 391 -9.07 -22.12 -20.33
CA SER A 391 -9.01 -22.30 -21.78
C SER A 391 -8.44 -21.07 -22.51
N THR A 392 -8.32 -19.91 -21.83
CA THR A 392 -7.90 -18.63 -22.41
C THR A 392 -6.53 -18.18 -21.92
N ALA A 393 -6.16 -18.51 -20.68
CA ALA A 393 -4.86 -18.20 -20.09
C ALA A 393 -4.50 -19.20 -18.98
N GLU A 394 -3.22 -19.31 -18.70
CA GLU A 394 -2.65 -20.02 -17.56
C GLU A 394 -2.20 -18.99 -16.51
N ALA A 395 -2.59 -19.19 -15.26
CA ALA A 395 -2.11 -18.37 -14.16
C ALA A 395 -0.68 -18.74 -13.78
N ILE A 396 0.17 -17.73 -13.64
CA ILE A 396 1.55 -17.85 -13.19
C ILE A 396 1.65 -17.23 -11.80
N TYR A 397 2.25 -17.93 -10.86
CA TYR A 397 2.40 -17.47 -9.48
C TYR A 397 3.87 -17.57 -9.03
N PRO A 398 4.27 -16.86 -7.96
CA PRO A 398 5.66 -16.78 -7.57
C PRO A 398 6.19 -18.15 -7.11
N THR A 399 6.91 -18.78 -8.01
CA THR A 399 7.66 -20.02 -7.78
C THR A 399 9.07 -19.85 -8.31
N VAL A 400 9.94 -20.80 -7.97
CA VAL A 400 11.29 -20.87 -8.51
C VAL A 400 11.31 -20.91 -10.04
N GLU A 401 10.26 -21.44 -10.67
CA GLU A 401 10.14 -21.55 -12.13
C GLU A 401 9.87 -20.18 -12.82
N LEU A 402 9.44 -19.15 -12.07
CA LEU A 402 9.33 -17.78 -12.57
C LEU A 402 10.68 -17.09 -12.70
N ILE A 403 11.75 -17.74 -12.31
CA ILE A 403 13.11 -17.21 -12.43
C ILE A 403 13.66 -17.62 -13.79
N CYS A 404 13.97 -16.64 -14.64
CA CYS A 404 14.62 -16.94 -15.92
C CYS A 404 16.04 -17.47 -15.72
N ASP A 405 16.53 -18.24 -16.69
CA ASP A 405 17.86 -18.85 -16.61
C ASP A 405 18.99 -17.81 -16.43
N ASP A 406 18.81 -16.59 -16.93
CA ASP A 406 19.73 -15.47 -16.81
C ASP A 406 19.89 -14.95 -15.37
N LEU A 407 18.90 -15.21 -14.50
CA LEU A 407 18.89 -14.78 -13.10
C LEU A 407 19.36 -15.86 -12.12
N LYS A 408 19.57 -17.10 -12.58
CA LYS A 408 20.02 -18.19 -11.70
C LYS A 408 21.37 -17.89 -11.07
N GLY A 409 21.38 -17.81 -9.74
CA GLY A 409 22.55 -17.49 -8.93
C GLY A 409 22.77 -16.00 -8.67
N VAL A 410 21.87 -15.11 -9.15
CA VAL A 410 21.94 -13.67 -8.90
C VAL A 410 20.65 -13.12 -8.27
N GLU A 411 19.67 -13.98 -7.97
CA GLU A 411 18.35 -13.63 -7.40
C GLU A 411 18.51 -12.86 -6.09
N GLY A 412 19.53 -13.21 -5.30
CA GLY A 412 19.84 -12.52 -4.06
C GLY A 412 20.20 -11.05 -4.24
N TYR A 413 20.88 -10.71 -5.33
CA TYR A 413 21.27 -9.32 -5.64
C TYR A 413 20.07 -8.48 -6.06
N ILE A 414 19.11 -9.07 -6.81
CA ILE A 414 17.87 -8.40 -7.20
C ILE A 414 17.05 -8.08 -5.96
N TYR A 415 17.02 -8.99 -5.01
CA TYR A 415 16.37 -8.79 -3.71
C TYR A 415 17.05 -7.67 -2.91
N GLU A 416 18.38 -7.70 -2.77
CA GLU A 416 19.16 -6.70 -2.02
C GLU A 416 19.02 -5.30 -2.62
N ASP A 417 19.00 -5.18 -3.95
CA ASP A 417 18.83 -3.91 -4.65
C ASP A 417 17.37 -3.40 -4.60
N GLY A 418 16.42 -4.16 -4.02
CA GLY A 418 15.02 -3.76 -3.91
C GLY A 418 14.29 -3.64 -5.25
N LEU A 419 14.83 -4.21 -6.32
CA LEU A 419 14.27 -4.10 -7.67
C LEU A 419 12.86 -4.69 -7.77
N VAL A 420 12.57 -5.75 -7.00
CA VAL A 420 11.24 -6.36 -6.94
C VAL A 420 10.21 -5.32 -6.47
N GLU A 421 10.48 -4.65 -5.34
CA GLU A 421 9.60 -3.62 -4.78
C GLU A 421 9.44 -2.45 -5.76
N ILE A 422 10.55 -1.91 -6.25
CA ILE A 422 10.54 -0.73 -7.14
C ILE A 422 9.70 -0.98 -8.38
N ILE A 423 9.84 -2.14 -9.01
CA ILE A 423 9.18 -2.45 -10.28
C ILE A 423 7.73 -2.90 -10.07
N LEU A 424 7.47 -3.79 -9.10
CA LEU A 424 6.17 -4.44 -8.97
C LEU A 424 5.19 -3.70 -8.05
N ALA A 425 5.66 -2.89 -7.10
CA ALA A 425 4.77 -2.09 -6.25
C ALA A 425 4.06 -0.97 -7.00
N GLN A 426 4.47 -0.65 -8.23
CA GLN A 426 3.97 0.47 -9.04
C GLN A 426 4.00 1.81 -8.28
N ASN A 427 4.92 1.94 -7.33
CA ASN A 427 5.06 3.15 -6.54
C ASN A 427 5.88 4.18 -7.31
N GLU A 428 5.22 5.24 -7.79
CA GLU A 428 5.91 6.45 -8.28
C GLU A 428 6.77 7.12 -7.21
N THR A 429 6.47 6.85 -5.95
CA THR A 429 7.07 7.51 -4.78
C THR A 429 8.25 6.76 -4.17
N VAL A 430 8.82 5.79 -4.83
CA VAL A 430 10.23 5.52 -4.57
C VAL A 430 10.95 6.74 -5.15
N ASP A 431 11.10 7.76 -4.32
CA ASP A 431 11.98 8.89 -4.61
C ASP A 431 13.40 8.30 -4.72
N ILE A 432 13.73 7.91 -5.95
CA ILE A 432 15.04 7.33 -6.29
C ILE A 432 16.14 8.32 -5.89
N LYS A 433 15.82 9.61 -5.76
CA LYS A 433 16.71 10.63 -5.22
C LYS A 433 16.87 10.52 -3.70
N ASN A 434 15.83 10.14 -2.97
CA ASN A 434 15.91 9.91 -1.52
C ASN A 434 16.32 8.47 -1.15
N SER A 435 16.05 7.48 -1.99
CA SER A 435 16.69 6.16 -1.86
C SER A 435 18.19 6.22 -2.16
N ARG A 436 18.65 7.29 -2.82
CA ARG A 436 20.07 7.58 -3.00
C ARG A 436 20.78 7.78 -1.67
N ASP A 437 20.10 8.37 -0.66
CA ASP A 437 20.74 8.72 0.61
C ASP A 437 20.67 7.59 1.67
N ASP A 438 19.65 6.69 1.64
CA ASP A 438 19.44 5.80 2.78
C ASP A 438 19.51 4.28 2.51
N ARG A 439 19.41 3.77 1.27
CA ARG A 439 19.44 2.31 1.02
C ARG A 439 20.25 1.85 -0.19
N PHE A 440 20.24 2.60 -1.27
CA PHE A 440 20.90 2.18 -2.53
C PHE A 440 22.35 2.67 -2.64
N TRP A 441 22.73 3.74 -1.92
CA TRP A 441 23.92 4.51 -2.23
C TRP A 441 24.75 4.94 -1.01
N ASP A 442 24.51 4.39 0.16
CA ASP A 442 25.39 4.62 1.30
C ASP A 442 26.73 3.89 1.06
N MET A 443 27.62 4.61 0.37
CA MET A 443 28.82 4.06 -0.26
C MET A 443 29.91 3.70 0.74
N GLU A 444 29.88 4.18 1.97
CA GLU A 444 30.92 3.87 2.96
C GLU A 444 30.64 2.57 3.72
N ASP A 445 29.41 2.29 4.10
CA ASP A 445 29.05 1.02 4.73
C ASP A 445 28.95 -0.13 3.72
N GLN A 446 28.57 0.17 2.46
CA GLN A 446 28.48 -0.82 1.39
C GLN A 446 29.83 -1.20 0.77
N ARG A 447 30.91 -0.45 1.00
CA ARG A 447 32.24 -0.89 0.55
C ARG A 447 32.65 -2.21 1.20
N SER A 448 32.40 -2.39 2.48
CA SER A 448 32.67 -3.67 3.18
C SER A 448 31.69 -4.78 2.78
N GLU A 449 30.42 -4.45 2.53
CA GLU A 449 29.40 -5.41 2.07
C GLU A 449 29.58 -5.75 0.58
N ARG A 450 29.96 -4.79 -0.26
CA ARG A 450 30.26 -4.98 -1.68
C ARG A 450 31.49 -5.82 -1.90
N ASP A 451 32.54 -5.62 -1.11
CA ASP A 451 33.71 -6.48 -1.09
C ASP A 451 33.39 -7.90 -0.59
N ALA A 452 32.38 -8.05 0.28
CA ALA A 452 31.85 -9.35 0.68
C ALA A 452 30.99 -10.00 -0.43
N MET A 453 30.23 -9.20 -1.21
CA MET A 453 29.48 -9.63 -2.41
C MET A 453 30.43 -10.10 -3.53
N LEU A 454 31.43 -9.28 -3.88
CA LEU A 454 32.41 -9.61 -4.93
C LEU A 454 33.30 -10.81 -4.54
N ARG A 455 33.42 -11.14 -3.24
CA ARG A 455 34.19 -12.28 -2.73
C ARG A 455 33.34 -13.52 -2.42
N GLY A 456 31.98 -13.47 -2.72
CA GLY A 456 31.06 -14.48 -2.20
C GLY A 456 31.16 -14.53 -0.68
N GLY A 457 30.10 -14.31 0.10
CA GLY A 457 30.18 -14.21 1.57
C GLY A 457 31.17 -15.15 2.23
N ILE A 458 31.42 -15.09 3.53
CA ILE A 458 32.47 -15.81 4.28
C ILE A 458 32.69 -17.30 3.83
N ASN A 459 31.71 -17.87 3.10
CA ASN A 459 31.75 -19.21 2.50
C ASN A 459 31.39 -19.26 1.00
N GLY A 460 31.42 -18.14 0.25
CA GLY A 460 31.05 -18.12 -1.17
C GLY A 460 29.55 -18.36 -1.43
N GLN A 461 28.71 -18.22 -0.43
CA GLN A 461 27.25 -18.34 -0.53
C GLN A 461 26.62 -16.93 -0.64
N PRO A 462 25.66 -16.71 -1.51
CA PRO A 462 24.91 -15.45 -1.53
C PRO A 462 24.22 -15.23 -0.17
N ARG A 463 24.14 -13.98 0.26
CA ARG A 463 23.50 -13.60 1.53
C ARG A 463 22.00 -13.92 1.54
N TYR A 464 21.35 -13.84 0.37
CA TYR A 464 19.94 -14.15 0.15
C TYR A 464 19.81 -15.35 -0.79
N THR A 465 18.76 -16.12 -0.55
CA THR A 465 18.48 -17.35 -1.28
C THR A 465 17.39 -17.13 -2.33
N GLU A 466 17.26 -18.07 -3.24
CA GLU A 466 16.15 -18.16 -4.18
C GLU A 466 14.78 -18.11 -3.46
N GLU A 467 14.67 -18.73 -2.28
CA GLU A 467 13.46 -18.70 -1.44
C GLU A 467 13.15 -17.28 -0.92
N ASP A 468 14.18 -16.50 -0.59
CA ASP A 468 14.02 -15.11 -0.17
C ASP A 468 13.47 -14.25 -1.32
N TYR A 469 13.98 -14.44 -2.52
CA TYR A 469 13.49 -13.77 -3.73
C TYR A 469 12.01 -14.14 -4.04
N VAL A 470 11.67 -15.44 -4.01
CA VAL A 470 10.27 -15.90 -4.21
C VAL A 470 9.34 -15.32 -3.15
N ARG A 471 9.79 -15.25 -1.90
CA ARG A 471 9.02 -14.62 -0.81
C ARG A 471 8.79 -13.13 -1.07
N GLU A 472 9.77 -12.42 -1.61
CA GLU A 472 9.62 -11.01 -1.98
C GLU A 472 8.62 -10.84 -3.13
N LEU A 473 8.73 -11.65 -4.18
CA LEU A 473 7.76 -11.66 -5.28
C LEU A 473 6.33 -11.89 -4.80
N SER A 474 6.14 -12.78 -3.82
CA SER A 474 4.82 -13.13 -3.26
C SER A 474 4.09 -11.96 -2.58
N LYS A 475 4.78 -10.86 -2.31
CA LYS A 475 4.13 -9.63 -1.81
C LYS A 475 3.39 -8.86 -2.91
N TYR A 476 3.83 -9.01 -4.17
CA TYR A 476 3.34 -8.23 -5.31
C TYR A 476 2.65 -9.08 -6.37
N ILE A 477 2.83 -10.39 -6.32
CA ILE A 477 2.22 -11.35 -7.24
C ILE A 477 1.26 -12.24 -6.45
N ALA A 478 0.00 -12.24 -6.87
CA ALA A 478 -1.03 -13.06 -6.24
C ALA A 478 -0.79 -14.55 -6.47
N SER A 479 -1.05 -15.35 -5.44
CA SER A 479 -1.10 -16.79 -5.53
C SER A 479 -2.55 -17.27 -5.56
N PRO A 480 -2.88 -18.35 -6.28
CA PRO A 480 -4.23 -18.91 -6.28
C PRO A 480 -4.59 -19.47 -4.91
N GLU A 481 -5.89 -19.65 -4.68
CA GLU A 481 -6.39 -20.30 -3.47
C GLU A 481 -5.86 -21.73 -3.34
N VAL A 482 -5.67 -22.17 -2.11
CA VAL A 482 -5.17 -23.52 -1.82
C VAL A 482 -6.10 -24.58 -2.44
N GLY A 483 -5.53 -25.42 -3.29
CA GLY A 483 -6.26 -26.49 -3.99
C GLY A 483 -6.87 -26.06 -5.32
N THR A 484 -6.63 -24.85 -5.78
CA THR A 484 -6.99 -24.37 -7.12
C THR A 484 -5.76 -23.92 -7.90
N THR A 485 -5.90 -23.68 -9.20
CA THR A 485 -4.84 -23.13 -10.06
C THR A 485 -5.26 -21.84 -10.75
N ASP A 486 -6.52 -21.44 -10.61
CA ASP A 486 -7.18 -20.41 -11.42
C ASP A 486 -8.07 -19.46 -10.60
N VAL A 487 -8.21 -19.67 -9.29
CA VAL A 487 -9.02 -18.82 -8.40
C VAL A 487 -8.13 -18.02 -7.47
N PHE A 488 -8.32 -16.70 -7.45
CA PHE A 488 -7.60 -15.75 -6.61
C PHE A 488 -8.56 -15.02 -5.69
N SER A 489 -8.23 -14.94 -4.40
CA SER A 489 -9.03 -14.22 -3.41
C SER A 489 -8.27 -13.03 -2.84
N PHE A 490 -8.97 -11.89 -2.75
CA PHE A 490 -8.47 -10.66 -2.16
C PHE A 490 -9.42 -10.18 -1.08
N HIS A 491 -8.88 -9.69 0.02
CA HIS A 491 -9.65 -9.15 1.13
C HIS A 491 -9.36 -7.66 1.33
N ILE A 492 -10.42 -6.85 1.37
CA ILE A 492 -10.35 -5.42 1.65
C ILE A 492 -11.15 -5.15 2.94
N PRO A 493 -10.49 -4.76 4.04
CA PRO A 493 -11.17 -4.52 5.31
C PRO A 493 -12.25 -3.42 5.23
N SER A 494 -11.98 -2.36 4.46
CA SER A 494 -12.93 -1.26 4.25
C SER A 494 -12.65 -0.54 2.93
N LEU A 495 -13.72 -0.04 2.29
CA LEU A 495 -13.67 0.75 1.07
C LEU A 495 -14.70 1.88 1.19
N HIS A 496 -14.23 3.12 1.35
CA HIS A 496 -15.10 4.27 1.55
C HIS A 496 -15.91 4.62 0.29
N ALA A 497 -16.92 5.43 0.48
CA ALA A 497 -17.71 5.95 -0.63
C ALA A 497 -16.82 6.65 -1.67
N LYS A 498 -16.96 6.29 -2.96
CA LYS A 498 -16.17 6.82 -4.08
C LYS A 498 -14.66 6.52 -4.03
N GLU A 499 -14.22 5.67 -3.09
CA GLU A 499 -12.81 5.26 -3.00
C GLU A 499 -12.48 4.18 -4.04
N SER A 500 -11.25 4.23 -4.51
CA SER A 500 -10.63 3.17 -5.31
C SER A 500 -9.41 2.62 -4.56
N LYS A 501 -9.27 1.31 -4.52
CA LYS A 501 -8.18 0.64 -3.81
C LYS A 501 -7.57 -0.47 -4.64
N TRP A 502 -6.26 -0.40 -4.82
CA TRP A 502 -5.50 -1.47 -5.45
C TRP A 502 -5.53 -2.74 -4.59
N LEU A 503 -5.59 -3.92 -5.22
CA LEU A 503 -5.63 -5.22 -4.53
C LEU A 503 -4.27 -5.64 -3.94
N SER A 504 -3.26 -4.78 -4.00
CA SER A 504 -1.91 -4.93 -3.42
C SER A 504 -1.04 -6.00 -4.07
N SER A 505 -1.57 -6.78 -4.99
CA SER A 505 -0.82 -7.76 -5.78
C SER A 505 -1.42 -7.91 -7.18
N MET A 506 -0.60 -8.32 -8.14
CA MET A 506 -0.98 -8.51 -9.53
C MET A 506 -1.24 -9.99 -9.81
N ILE A 507 -2.20 -10.27 -10.68
CA ILE A 507 -2.34 -11.59 -11.29
C ILE A 507 -1.43 -11.63 -12.51
N ILE A 508 -0.61 -12.68 -12.62
CA ILE A 508 0.24 -12.90 -13.80
C ILE A 508 -0.35 -14.04 -14.62
N LEU A 509 -0.47 -13.79 -15.92
CA LEU A 509 -1.09 -14.71 -16.87
C LEU A 509 -0.14 -15.00 -18.03
N ARG A 510 -0.11 -16.26 -18.45
CA ARG A 510 0.41 -16.65 -19.76
C ARG A 510 -0.76 -16.79 -20.72
N PRO A 511 -0.86 -15.95 -21.77
CA PRO A 511 -1.98 -16.02 -22.69
C PRO A 511 -1.94 -17.32 -23.52
N LEU A 512 -3.08 -17.96 -23.67
CA LEU A 512 -3.29 -19.11 -24.55
C LEU A 512 -4.15 -18.73 -25.77
N LYS A 513 -4.85 -17.59 -25.70
CA LYS A 513 -5.68 -17.01 -26.77
C LYS A 513 -5.50 -15.50 -26.83
N GLU A 514 -5.91 -14.88 -27.92
CA GLU A 514 -5.92 -13.42 -28.10
C GLU A 514 -6.86 -12.70 -27.13
N THR A 515 -7.90 -13.39 -26.65
CA THR A 515 -8.85 -12.85 -25.66
C THR A 515 -8.83 -13.71 -24.43
N ILE A 516 -8.53 -13.10 -23.30
CA ILE A 516 -8.53 -13.71 -21.98
C ILE A 516 -9.84 -13.33 -21.27
N GLN A 517 -10.50 -14.32 -20.67
CA GLN A 517 -11.72 -14.12 -19.89
C GLN A 517 -11.50 -14.42 -18.43
N LEU A 518 -11.98 -13.50 -17.59
CA LEU A 518 -12.00 -13.65 -16.13
C LEU A 518 -13.42 -13.44 -15.64
N SER A 519 -13.83 -14.20 -14.66
CA SER A 519 -15.05 -13.95 -13.90
C SER A 519 -14.67 -13.49 -12.48
N TYR A 520 -15.52 -12.66 -11.89
CA TYR A 520 -15.32 -12.24 -10.51
C TYR A 520 -16.62 -12.32 -9.71
N SER A 521 -16.49 -12.51 -8.40
CA SER A 521 -17.56 -12.35 -7.43
C SER A 521 -17.08 -11.53 -6.26
N ILE A 522 -17.98 -10.69 -5.71
CA ILE A 522 -17.70 -9.79 -4.59
C ILE A 522 -18.73 -10.05 -3.50
N LYS A 523 -18.26 -10.32 -2.28
CA LYS A 523 -19.06 -10.43 -1.07
C LYS A 523 -18.64 -9.33 -0.11
N SER A 524 -19.60 -8.67 0.52
CA SER A 524 -19.32 -7.62 1.49
C SER A 524 -20.45 -7.46 2.49
N SER A 525 -20.19 -6.71 3.57
CA SER A 525 -21.16 -6.48 4.63
C SER A 525 -22.37 -5.66 4.18
N SER A 526 -22.20 -4.77 3.19
CA SER A 526 -23.24 -3.84 2.72
C SER A 526 -23.78 -4.21 1.34
N SER A 527 -23.44 -5.38 0.78
CA SER A 527 -23.99 -5.82 -0.50
C SER A 527 -25.34 -6.52 -0.32
N ASN A 528 -26.29 -6.25 -1.21
CA ASN A 528 -27.54 -6.98 -1.26
C ASN A 528 -27.40 -8.27 -2.10
N GLY A 529 -26.54 -9.19 -1.64
CA GLY A 529 -26.20 -10.43 -2.33
C GLY A 529 -24.82 -10.37 -3.01
N ASP A 530 -24.41 -11.50 -3.63
CA ASP A 530 -23.13 -11.60 -4.31
C ASP A 530 -23.16 -10.78 -5.61
N LEU A 531 -22.31 -9.78 -5.71
CA LEU A 531 -22.06 -9.08 -6.96
C LEU A 531 -21.13 -9.96 -7.82
N ALA A 532 -21.50 -10.21 -9.06
CA ALA A 532 -20.69 -11.01 -9.97
C ALA A 532 -20.64 -10.38 -11.37
N GLY A 533 -19.53 -10.60 -12.08
CA GLY A 533 -19.35 -10.10 -13.44
C GLY A 533 -18.23 -10.82 -14.18
N THR A 534 -18.02 -10.38 -15.41
CA THR A 534 -16.94 -10.87 -16.26
C THR A 534 -16.08 -9.71 -16.74
N LEU A 535 -14.78 -9.97 -16.91
CA LEU A 535 -13.81 -9.06 -17.45
C LEU A 535 -13.15 -9.71 -18.66
N GLU A 536 -12.91 -8.94 -19.69
CA GLU A 536 -12.23 -9.41 -20.90
C GLU A 536 -10.99 -8.57 -21.16
N LEU A 537 -9.91 -9.23 -21.56
CA LEU A 537 -8.66 -8.62 -21.95
C LEU A 537 -8.28 -9.12 -23.35
N THR A 538 -8.12 -8.22 -24.29
CA THR A 538 -7.52 -8.52 -25.61
C THR A 538 -6.02 -8.26 -25.53
N VAL A 539 -5.21 -9.24 -25.93
CA VAL A 539 -3.74 -9.24 -25.86
C VAL A 539 -3.14 -8.62 -27.13
#